data_e6b36c6c7082b7eb399f19e1df0946de
#
_entry.id   e6b36c6c7082b7eb399f19e1df0946de
#
_cell.length_a   1.000
_cell.length_b   1.000
_cell.length_c   1.000
_cell.angle_alpha   90.00
_cell.angle_beta   90.00
_cell.angle_gamma   90.00
#
_symmetry.space_group_name_H-M   'P 1'
#
loop_
_entity.id
_entity.type
_entity.pdbx_description
1 polymer ?
#
loop_
_entity_poly.entity_id
_entity_poly.type
_entity_poly.pdbx_seq_one_letter_code
_entity_poly.pdbx_strand_id
1 'polypeptide(L)'
;EAINAEITEMYPLVEVPDLLREVHEWTGFADQFTHVRTGDAPQNIAAMLAGVLADGTNLGPKRMAGASKGISAHQIGWMRSFHARSETYRAAQACVTDAHTRHPHAQIWGDGTTASSDGQFFRASDRAARRSDINLHYGSEPGSKFYSGLSDQYGYYSILPISPTESEAVY
;
A
#
# COMPACT_ATOMS: atom_id res chain seq x y z
N GLU A 1 -27.77 10.75 -16.34
CA GLU A 1 -26.66 10.58 -17.32
C GLU A 1 -25.94 11.91 -17.61
N ALA A 2 -26.66 13.06 -17.81
CA ALA A 2 -26.03 14.36 -18.09
C ALA A 2 -25.13 14.85 -16.92
N ILE A 3 -25.59 14.73 -15.67
CA ILE A 3 -24.83 15.16 -14.48
C ILE A 3 -23.55 14.33 -14.32
N ASN A 4 -23.60 13.03 -14.58
CA ASN A 4 -22.40 12.18 -14.51
C ASN A 4 -21.36 12.55 -15.57
N ALA A 5 -21.80 12.91 -16.78
CA ALA A 5 -20.89 13.38 -17.83
C ALA A 5 -20.23 14.70 -17.43
N GLU A 6 -21.00 15.66 -16.92
CA GLU A 6 -20.51 16.94 -16.45
C GLU A 6 -19.51 16.80 -15.27
N ILE A 7 -19.81 15.93 -14.30
CA ILE A 7 -18.88 15.62 -13.20
C ILE A 7 -17.60 14.97 -13.73
N THR A 8 -17.70 14.04 -14.67
CA THR A 8 -16.54 13.36 -15.25
C THR A 8 -15.61 14.33 -16.01
N GLU A 9 -16.19 15.34 -16.66
CA GLU A 9 -15.39 16.38 -17.34
C GLU A 9 -14.68 17.33 -16.36
N MET A 10 -15.19 17.47 -15.13
CA MET A 10 -14.56 18.30 -14.10
C MET A 10 -13.35 17.63 -13.44
N TYR A 11 -13.21 16.31 -13.51
CA TYR A 11 -12.13 15.57 -12.91
C TYR A 11 -11.18 15.03 -13.97
N PRO A 12 -9.88 15.37 -13.92
CA PRO A 12 -8.92 14.80 -14.83
C PRO A 12 -8.75 13.30 -14.58
N LEU A 13 -8.54 12.54 -15.66
CA LEU A 13 -8.11 11.16 -15.54
C LEU A 13 -6.67 11.14 -15.01
N VAL A 14 -6.47 10.62 -13.82
CA VAL A 14 -5.16 10.48 -13.19
C VAL A 14 -4.76 9.01 -13.19
N GLU A 15 -3.60 8.69 -13.77
CA GLU A 15 -3.04 7.37 -13.72
C GLU A 15 -2.40 7.10 -12.34
N VAL A 16 -2.47 5.85 -11.87
CA VAL A 16 -1.93 5.48 -10.54
C VAL A 16 -0.44 5.81 -10.38
N PRO A 17 0.44 5.63 -11.39
CA PRO A 17 1.83 6.07 -11.28
C PRO A 17 2.00 7.57 -11.05
N ASP A 18 1.20 8.40 -11.74
CA ASP A 18 1.23 9.85 -11.58
C ASP A 18 0.71 10.27 -10.21
N LEU A 19 -0.37 9.64 -9.75
CA LEU A 19 -0.89 9.86 -8.40
C LEU A 19 0.16 9.55 -7.32
N LEU A 20 0.86 8.42 -7.43
CA LEU A 20 1.90 8.06 -6.48
C LEU A 20 3.06 9.06 -6.49
N ARG A 21 3.46 9.55 -7.66
CA ARG A 21 4.49 10.58 -7.78
C ARG A 21 4.04 11.88 -7.13
N GLU A 22 2.83 12.32 -7.39
CA GLU A 22 2.27 13.54 -6.85
C GLU A 22 2.12 13.47 -5.32
N VAL A 23 1.63 12.35 -4.78
CA VAL A 23 1.55 12.12 -3.32
C VAL A 23 2.96 12.09 -2.71
N HIS A 24 3.97 11.53 -3.40
CA HIS A 24 5.35 11.62 -2.93
C HIS A 24 5.86 13.07 -2.88
N GLU A 25 5.59 13.86 -3.93
CA GLU A 25 5.96 15.28 -3.98
C GLU A 25 5.35 16.08 -2.81
N TRP A 26 4.14 15.74 -2.39
CA TRP A 26 3.47 16.39 -1.26
C TRP A 26 3.96 15.91 0.11
N THR A 27 4.29 14.64 0.25
CA THR A 27 4.47 14.00 1.56
C THR A 27 5.89 13.51 1.83
N GLY A 28 6.69 13.27 0.79
CA GLY A 28 7.99 12.62 0.91
C GLY A 28 7.92 11.15 1.30
N PHE A 29 6.77 10.48 1.16
CA PHE A 29 6.59 9.12 1.69
C PHE A 29 7.59 8.10 1.11
N ALA A 30 8.01 8.28 -0.14
CA ALA A 30 8.95 7.36 -0.77
C ALA A 30 10.36 7.42 -0.14
N ASP A 31 10.72 8.52 0.52
CA ASP A 31 12.00 8.65 1.24
C ASP A 31 12.06 7.77 2.48
N GLN A 32 10.91 7.33 2.99
CA GLN A 32 10.82 6.41 4.12
C GLN A 32 11.29 4.98 3.78
N PHE A 33 11.40 4.65 2.50
CA PHE A 33 11.96 3.36 2.06
C PHE A 33 13.48 3.37 2.16
N THR A 34 14.00 3.48 3.35
CA THR A 34 15.44 3.55 3.60
C THR A 34 16.16 2.25 3.32
N HIS A 35 17.41 2.34 2.84
CA HIS A 35 18.25 1.17 2.55
C HIS A 35 18.58 0.37 3.83
N VAL A 36 18.46 -0.96 3.77
CA VAL A 36 18.57 -1.85 4.94
C VAL A 36 19.90 -1.77 5.70
N ARG A 37 20.99 -1.41 5.04
CA ARG A 37 22.31 -1.30 5.68
C ARG A 37 22.75 0.10 5.99
N THR A 38 22.48 1.06 5.08
CA THR A 38 22.99 2.43 5.21
C THR A 38 22.00 3.39 5.81
N GLY A 39 20.69 3.08 5.77
CA GLY A 39 19.64 3.97 6.21
C GLY A 39 19.30 5.09 5.22
N ASP A 40 19.97 5.13 4.06
CA ASP A 40 19.76 6.19 3.07
C ASP A 40 18.42 6.04 2.34
N ALA A 41 17.81 7.16 2.00
CA ALA A 41 16.63 7.20 1.14
C ALA A 41 16.94 6.69 -0.28
N PRO A 42 15.94 6.24 -1.06
CA PRO A 42 16.16 5.78 -2.42
C PRO A 42 16.66 6.91 -3.32
N GLN A 43 17.76 6.69 -4.02
CA GLN A 43 18.26 7.66 -5.00
C GLN A 43 17.43 7.70 -6.29
N ASN A 44 16.75 6.60 -6.61
CA ASN A 44 15.86 6.50 -7.77
C ASN A 44 14.41 6.29 -7.31
N ILE A 45 13.73 7.41 -7.05
CA ILE A 45 12.33 7.42 -6.59
C ILE A 45 11.41 6.72 -7.61
N ALA A 46 11.62 6.95 -8.91
CA ALA A 46 10.79 6.31 -9.94
C ALA A 46 10.88 4.76 -9.88
N ALA A 47 12.09 4.21 -9.69
CA ALA A 47 12.28 2.77 -9.53
C ALA A 47 11.68 2.26 -8.21
N MET A 48 11.70 3.07 -7.13
CA MET A 48 11.07 2.72 -5.86
C MET A 48 9.54 2.67 -6.01
N LEU A 49 8.93 3.71 -6.59
CA LEU A 49 7.48 3.75 -6.83
C LEU A 49 7.03 2.62 -7.77
N ALA A 50 7.80 2.31 -8.82
CA ALA A 50 7.55 1.14 -9.65
C ALA A 50 7.63 -0.18 -8.86
N GLY A 51 8.50 -0.26 -7.85
CA GLY A 51 8.58 -1.37 -6.91
C GLY A 51 7.31 -1.50 -6.06
N VAL A 52 6.84 -0.40 -5.49
CA VAL A 52 5.58 -0.34 -4.71
C VAL A 52 4.39 -0.78 -5.57
N LEU A 53 4.30 -0.28 -6.81
CA LEU A 53 3.25 -0.69 -7.75
C LEU A 53 3.35 -2.16 -8.13
N ALA A 54 4.56 -2.68 -8.34
CA ALA A 54 4.78 -4.08 -8.67
C ALA A 54 4.30 -5.01 -7.53
N ASP A 55 4.42 -4.57 -6.28
CA ASP A 55 3.92 -5.29 -5.11
C ASP A 55 2.39 -5.16 -5.00
N GLY A 56 1.86 -3.95 -5.05
CA GLY A 56 0.43 -3.67 -4.89
C GLY A 56 -0.45 -4.28 -5.99
N THR A 57 0.07 -4.40 -7.22
CA THR A 57 -0.64 -5.01 -8.35
C THR A 57 -0.29 -6.49 -8.58
N ASN A 58 0.63 -7.05 -7.79
CA ASN A 58 1.14 -8.41 -7.95
C ASN A 58 1.72 -8.72 -9.36
N LEU A 59 2.17 -7.69 -10.08
CA LEU A 59 2.77 -7.84 -11.41
C LEU A 59 4.20 -8.40 -11.35
N GLY A 60 4.90 -8.09 -10.29
CA GLY A 60 6.32 -8.40 -10.13
C GLY A 60 7.25 -7.58 -11.02
N PRO A 61 8.58 -7.59 -10.75
CA PRO A 61 9.54 -6.67 -11.37
C PRO A 61 9.63 -6.74 -12.90
N LYS A 62 9.53 -7.96 -13.46
CA LYS A 62 9.68 -8.14 -14.93
C LYS A 62 8.55 -7.50 -15.72
N ARG A 63 7.29 -7.76 -15.31
CA ARG A 63 6.11 -7.19 -15.99
C ARG A 63 6.02 -5.69 -15.75
N MET A 64 6.33 -5.23 -14.54
CA MET A 64 6.35 -3.81 -14.21
C MET A 64 7.39 -3.05 -15.05
N ALA A 65 8.59 -3.61 -15.23
CA ALA A 65 9.60 -2.99 -16.10
C ALA A 65 9.15 -2.89 -17.56
N GLY A 66 8.41 -3.91 -18.05
CA GLY A 66 7.81 -3.86 -19.40
C GLY A 66 6.74 -2.79 -19.55
N ALA A 67 6.06 -2.40 -18.48
CA ALA A 67 5.07 -1.32 -18.44
C ALA A 67 5.67 0.05 -18.09
N SER A 68 6.95 0.12 -17.71
CA SER A 68 7.61 1.33 -17.27
C SER A 68 8.65 1.81 -18.28
N LYS A 69 8.73 3.10 -18.54
CA LYS A 69 9.75 3.67 -19.44
C LYS A 69 11.04 3.95 -18.65
N GLY A 70 12.17 3.45 -19.14
CA GLY A 70 13.49 3.75 -18.59
C GLY A 70 13.84 3.09 -17.26
N ILE A 71 13.00 2.16 -16.75
CA ILE A 71 13.24 1.44 -15.51
C ILE A 71 13.38 -0.05 -15.80
N SER A 72 14.50 -0.63 -15.42
CA SER A 72 14.78 -2.06 -15.61
C SER A 72 14.21 -2.94 -14.50
N ALA A 73 13.94 -4.21 -14.82
CA ALA A 73 13.55 -5.19 -13.81
C ALA A 73 14.59 -5.38 -12.69
N HIS A 74 15.87 -5.19 -13.03
CA HIS A 74 16.96 -5.24 -12.05
C HIS A 74 16.87 -4.08 -11.05
N GLN A 75 16.63 -2.85 -11.51
CA GLN A 75 16.46 -1.69 -10.62
C GLN A 75 15.27 -1.87 -9.69
N ILE A 76 14.11 -2.30 -10.22
CA ILE A 76 12.92 -2.59 -9.41
C ILE A 76 13.22 -3.69 -8.39
N GLY A 77 13.85 -4.78 -8.82
CA GLY A 77 14.22 -5.89 -7.94
C GLY A 77 15.19 -5.47 -6.84
N TRP A 78 16.14 -4.62 -7.17
CA TRP A 78 17.11 -4.08 -6.22
C TRP A 78 16.42 -3.20 -5.16
N MET A 79 15.56 -2.26 -5.58
CA MET A 79 14.77 -1.42 -4.67
C MET A 79 13.93 -2.28 -3.72
N ARG A 80 13.23 -3.28 -4.26
CA ARG A 80 12.43 -4.20 -3.43
C ARG A 80 13.28 -4.99 -2.43
N SER A 81 14.46 -5.44 -2.81
CA SER A 81 15.31 -6.26 -1.94
C SER A 81 15.99 -5.48 -0.81
N PHE A 82 16.32 -4.22 -1.04
CA PHE A 82 17.13 -3.44 -0.10
C PHE A 82 16.37 -2.30 0.59
N HIS A 83 15.25 -1.86 0.05
CA HIS A 83 14.47 -0.74 0.57
C HIS A 83 13.06 -1.14 1.04
N ALA A 84 12.40 -2.09 0.36
CA ALA A 84 11.04 -2.49 0.69
C ALA A 84 11.01 -3.59 1.76
N ARG A 85 10.57 -3.26 2.95
CA ARG A 85 10.35 -4.16 4.09
C ARG A 85 9.22 -3.63 4.97
N SER A 86 8.72 -4.45 5.87
CA SER A 86 7.54 -4.11 6.70
C SER A 86 7.70 -2.78 7.44
N GLU A 87 8.88 -2.50 7.97
CA GLU A 87 9.16 -1.27 8.71
C GLU A 87 9.08 -0.03 7.82
N THR A 88 9.64 -0.11 6.61
CA THR A 88 9.65 1.02 5.67
C THR A 88 8.28 1.25 5.03
N TYR A 89 7.51 0.20 4.78
CA TYR A 89 6.10 0.33 4.37
C TYR A 89 5.27 1.02 5.47
N ARG A 90 5.45 0.64 6.74
CA ARG A 90 4.75 1.29 7.87
C ARG A 90 5.14 2.77 7.99
N ALA A 91 6.42 3.09 7.88
CA ALA A 91 6.90 4.47 7.93
C ALA A 91 6.33 5.31 6.77
N ALA A 92 6.33 4.76 5.55
CA ALA A 92 5.75 5.40 4.38
C ALA A 92 4.24 5.61 4.54
N GLN A 93 3.52 4.60 5.04
CA GLN A 93 2.09 4.70 5.32
C GLN A 93 1.80 5.77 6.38
N ALA A 94 2.53 5.79 7.49
CA ALA A 94 2.38 6.80 8.53
C ALA A 94 2.58 8.21 7.97
N CYS A 95 3.59 8.41 7.11
CA CYS A 95 3.84 9.68 6.46
C CYS A 95 2.65 10.17 5.63
N VAL A 96 2.03 9.28 4.82
CA VAL A 96 0.84 9.59 4.03
C VAL A 96 -0.37 9.83 4.93
N THR A 97 -0.57 9.00 5.95
CA THR A 97 -1.70 9.14 6.89
C THR A 97 -1.62 10.46 7.67
N ASP A 98 -0.43 10.82 8.13
CA ASP A 98 -0.20 12.09 8.84
C ASP A 98 -0.46 13.32 7.94
N ALA A 99 -0.13 13.24 6.66
CA ALA A 99 -0.44 14.28 5.70
C ALA A 99 -1.95 14.34 5.44
N HIS A 100 -2.61 13.19 5.30
CA HIS A 100 -4.04 13.08 5.09
C HIS A 100 -4.84 13.66 6.25
N THR A 101 -4.52 13.31 7.50
CA THR A 101 -5.25 13.79 8.68
C THR A 101 -5.17 15.30 8.87
N ARG A 102 -4.08 15.93 8.40
CA ARG A 102 -3.91 17.39 8.43
C ARG A 102 -4.62 18.11 7.28
N HIS A 103 -5.07 17.38 6.26
CA HIS A 103 -5.72 17.99 5.11
C HIS A 103 -7.12 18.48 5.47
N PRO A 104 -7.49 19.75 5.17
CA PRO A 104 -8.79 20.31 5.55
C PRO A 104 -10.00 19.50 5.07
N HIS A 105 -9.88 18.85 3.90
CA HIS A 105 -10.95 18.01 3.36
C HIS A 105 -11.18 16.73 4.19
N ALA A 106 -10.14 16.17 4.80
CA ALA A 106 -10.27 15.01 5.68
C ALA A 106 -11.10 15.34 6.93
N GLN A 107 -10.96 16.55 7.45
CA GLN A 107 -11.69 17.03 8.63
C GLN A 107 -13.22 17.20 8.41
N ILE A 108 -13.67 17.20 7.15
CA ILE A 108 -15.11 17.20 6.82
C ILE A 108 -15.77 15.88 7.22
N TRP A 109 -15.02 14.78 7.19
CA TRP A 109 -15.52 13.42 7.45
C TRP A 109 -15.49 13.03 8.92
N GLY A 110 -14.51 13.55 9.66
CA GLY A 110 -14.32 13.23 11.07
C GLY A 110 -13.21 14.05 11.69
N ASP A 111 -13.09 13.98 13.01
CA ASP A 111 -12.06 14.70 13.79
C ASP A 111 -10.87 13.81 14.17
N GLY A 112 -10.85 12.57 13.71
CA GLY A 112 -9.78 11.59 14.00
C GLY A 112 -9.90 10.93 15.37
N THR A 113 -11.01 11.11 16.08
CA THR A 113 -11.19 10.54 17.43
C THR A 113 -11.80 9.15 17.44
N THR A 114 -12.42 8.75 16.33
CA THR A 114 -13.02 7.42 16.17
C THR A 114 -12.35 6.63 15.05
N ALA A 115 -12.39 5.33 15.17
CA ALA A 115 -11.82 4.43 14.19
C ALA A 115 -12.64 3.14 14.11
N SER A 116 -12.62 2.52 12.94
CA SER A 116 -13.10 1.17 12.71
C SER A 116 -11.94 0.25 12.36
N SER A 117 -12.08 -1.02 12.68
CA SER A 117 -11.08 -2.01 12.32
C SER A 117 -11.76 -3.29 11.83
N ASP A 118 -11.13 -3.93 10.88
CA ASP A 118 -11.66 -5.14 10.24
C ASP A 118 -10.53 -6.07 9.80
N GLY A 119 -10.84 -7.36 9.77
CA GLY A 119 -9.94 -8.39 9.30
C GLY A 119 -10.32 -8.89 7.93
N GLN A 120 -9.36 -8.94 7.02
CA GLN A 120 -9.54 -9.47 5.68
C GLN A 120 -8.64 -10.67 5.42
N PHE A 121 -9.25 -11.75 4.94
CA PHE A 121 -8.54 -12.98 4.55
C PHE A 121 -8.25 -12.98 3.05
N PHE A 122 -6.99 -13.26 2.71
CA PHE A 122 -6.54 -13.42 1.33
C PHE A 122 -6.05 -14.83 1.10
N ARG A 123 -6.61 -15.52 0.12
CA ARG A 123 -6.14 -16.84 -0.29
C ARG A 123 -4.74 -16.78 -0.86
N ALA A 124 -3.90 -17.73 -0.45
CA ALA A 124 -2.54 -17.81 -0.95
C ALA A 124 -2.50 -18.58 -2.28
N SER A 125 -1.64 -18.14 -3.20
CA SER A 125 -1.30 -18.95 -4.37
C SER A 125 -0.43 -20.13 -3.96
N ASP A 126 -0.32 -21.16 -4.81
CA ASP A 126 0.46 -22.39 -4.57
C ASP A 126 1.88 -22.14 -4.06
N ARG A 127 2.52 -21.07 -4.51
CA ARG A 127 3.87 -20.70 -4.08
C ARG A 127 3.91 -20.14 -2.65
N ALA A 128 2.87 -19.45 -2.22
CA ALA A 128 2.75 -18.86 -0.89
C ALA A 128 2.12 -19.83 0.11
N ALA A 129 1.44 -20.87 -0.34
CA ALA A 129 0.71 -21.84 0.48
C ALA A 129 1.58 -22.52 1.56
N ARG A 130 2.88 -22.69 1.30
CA ARG A 130 3.83 -23.27 2.27
C ARG A 130 4.11 -22.40 3.50
N ARG A 131 3.73 -21.13 3.47
CA ARG A 131 3.91 -20.14 4.55
C ARG A 131 2.58 -19.59 5.06
N SER A 132 1.49 -20.22 4.69
CA SER A 132 0.13 -19.80 4.98
C SER A 132 -0.59 -20.90 5.75
N ASP A 133 -1.47 -20.51 6.65
CA ASP A 133 -2.30 -21.43 7.42
C ASP A 133 -3.71 -21.52 6.83
N ILE A 134 -4.44 -22.56 7.23
CA ILE A 134 -5.82 -22.80 6.83
C ILE A 134 -6.75 -22.34 7.96
N ASN A 135 -7.74 -21.52 7.61
CA ASN A 135 -8.85 -21.22 8.50
C ASN A 135 -10.15 -21.74 7.88
N LEU A 136 -10.71 -22.77 8.47
CA LEU A 136 -11.91 -23.43 7.98
C LEU A 136 -13.15 -22.53 7.91
N HIS A 137 -13.15 -21.40 8.63
CA HIS A 137 -14.20 -20.39 8.50
C HIS A 137 -14.23 -19.74 7.11
N TYR A 138 -13.05 -19.63 6.46
CA TYR A 138 -12.91 -19.06 5.12
C TYR A 138 -12.72 -20.12 4.01
N GLY A 139 -12.75 -21.40 4.38
CA GLY A 139 -12.62 -22.54 3.48
C GLY A 139 -11.38 -23.38 3.75
N SER A 140 -11.11 -24.36 2.87
CA SER A 140 -10.01 -25.32 3.01
C SER A 140 -8.69 -24.85 2.36
N GLU A 141 -8.67 -23.68 1.74
CA GLU A 141 -7.48 -23.15 1.07
C GLU A 141 -6.62 -22.33 2.05
N PRO A 142 -5.29 -22.47 1.97
CA PRO A 142 -4.38 -21.68 2.79
C PRO A 142 -4.43 -20.20 2.41
N GLY A 143 -4.21 -19.33 3.39
CA GLY A 143 -4.24 -17.89 3.18
C GLY A 143 -3.49 -17.10 4.24
N SER A 144 -3.56 -15.80 4.11
CA SER A 144 -3.04 -14.84 5.08
C SER A 144 -4.15 -13.87 5.46
N LYS A 145 -4.21 -13.50 6.72
CA LYS A 145 -5.18 -12.56 7.25
C LYS A 145 -4.49 -11.24 7.57
N PHE A 146 -5.14 -10.15 7.22
CA PHE A 146 -4.68 -8.80 7.56
C PHE A 146 -5.75 -8.12 8.40
N TYR A 147 -5.32 -7.46 9.45
CA TYR A 147 -6.15 -6.62 10.28
C TYR A 147 -5.83 -5.16 9.97
N SER A 148 -6.83 -4.40 9.54
CA SER A 148 -6.67 -3.01 9.11
C SER A 148 -7.49 -2.07 9.99
N GLY A 149 -6.90 -0.93 10.33
CA GLY A 149 -7.54 0.16 11.03
C GLY A 149 -7.81 1.35 10.10
N LEU A 150 -9.03 1.84 10.11
CA LEU A 150 -9.49 2.98 9.33
C LEU A 150 -10.03 4.06 10.26
N SER A 151 -9.53 5.30 10.16
CA SER A 151 -10.05 6.44 10.90
C SER A 151 -11.40 6.93 10.32
N ASP A 152 -12.14 7.70 11.11
CA ASP A 152 -13.35 8.40 10.66
C ASP A 152 -13.09 9.42 9.54
N GLN A 153 -11.84 9.78 9.32
CA GLN A 153 -11.37 10.59 8.20
C GLN A 153 -11.04 9.79 6.94
N TYR A 154 -11.40 8.50 6.90
CA TYR A 154 -11.08 7.56 5.81
C TYR A 154 -9.58 7.33 5.56
N GLY A 155 -8.73 7.59 6.56
CA GLY A 155 -7.31 7.29 6.52
C GLY A 155 -6.99 5.91 7.09
N TYR A 156 -6.32 5.06 6.31
CA TYR A 156 -5.76 3.81 6.84
C TYR A 156 -4.54 4.13 7.69
N TYR A 157 -4.61 3.86 8.99
CA TYR A 157 -3.50 4.13 9.93
C TYR A 157 -2.75 2.88 10.37
N SER A 158 -3.33 1.70 10.18
CA SER A 158 -2.72 0.43 10.56
C SER A 158 -3.10 -0.68 9.60
N ILE A 159 -2.12 -1.48 9.18
CA ILE A 159 -2.31 -2.73 8.45
C ILE A 159 -1.33 -3.74 9.04
N LEU A 160 -1.86 -4.77 9.70
CA LEU A 160 -1.07 -5.79 10.40
C LEU A 160 -1.36 -7.17 9.81
N PRO A 161 -0.35 -7.92 9.38
CA PRO A 161 -0.53 -9.34 9.11
C PRO A 161 -0.74 -10.09 10.43
N ILE A 162 -1.79 -10.89 10.50
CA ILE A 162 -2.13 -11.72 11.64
C ILE A 162 -2.25 -13.18 11.22
N SER A 163 -2.20 -14.10 12.18
CA SER A 163 -2.43 -15.51 11.87
C SER A 163 -3.85 -15.69 11.31
N PRO A 164 -4.02 -16.47 10.23
CA PRO A 164 -5.34 -16.78 9.69
C PRO A 164 -6.28 -17.42 10.71
N THR A 165 -5.73 -18.12 11.71
CA THR A 165 -6.48 -18.84 12.73
C THR A 165 -6.84 -17.98 13.95
N GLU A 166 -6.23 -16.80 14.10
CA GLU A 166 -6.51 -15.92 15.23
C GLU A 166 -7.83 -15.16 15.06
N SER A 167 -8.48 -14.92 16.19
CA SER A 167 -9.66 -14.06 16.26
C SER A 167 -9.26 -12.59 16.17
N GLU A 168 -10.04 -11.79 15.44
CA GLU A 168 -9.88 -10.34 15.34
C GLU A 168 -10.08 -9.64 16.70
N ALA A 169 -10.81 -10.27 17.62
CA ALA A 169 -11.07 -9.74 18.96
C ALA A 169 -9.81 -9.64 19.85
N VAL A 170 -8.67 -10.16 19.39
CA VAL A 170 -7.39 -10.11 20.14
C VAL A 170 -6.59 -8.86 19.82
N TYR A 171 -6.93 -8.15 18.73
CA TYR A 171 -6.29 -6.94 18.23
C TYR A 171 -7.21 -5.73 18.34
#